data_85ed5717fe44fa641034e8fcbe1bb391
#
_entry.id   85ed5717fe44fa641034e8fcbe1bb391
#
_cell.length_a   1.000
_cell.length_b   1.000
_cell.length_c   1.000
_cell.angle_alpha   90.00
_cell.angle_beta   90.00
_cell.angle_gamma   90.00
#
_symmetry.space_group_name_H-M   'P 1'
#
loop_
_entity.id
_entity.type
_entity.pdbx_description
1 polymer ?
#
loop_
_entity_poly.entity_id
_entity_poly.type
_entity_poly.pdbx_seq_one_letter_code
_entity_poly.pdbx_strand_id
1 'polypeptide(L)'
;MKREIKYLTKLLLLVPFSFLLLACEDDENEMEAWEVEINQLKSATFKYADVSVAESEGFFDVSGFVPNMGHHYLLPQRVDDVFELEKPEIILYAPNENGVMEFVGVEYVTPIADLDNPGSPPEGFTGSLDEWEINPNLSQWQLHVWIV
;
A
#
# COMPACT_ATOMS: atom_id res chain seq x y z
N MET A 1 -76.58 -12.26 -58.86
CA MET A 1 -75.82 -11.26 -58.09
C MET A 1 -74.97 -11.99 -57.02
N LYS A 2 -73.71 -12.17 -57.30
CA LYS A 2 -72.74 -12.78 -56.31
C LYS A 2 -71.87 -11.68 -55.79
N ARG A 3 -71.91 -11.43 -54.47
CA ARG A 3 -71.04 -10.50 -53.79
C ARG A 3 -69.74 -11.18 -53.46
N GLU A 4 -68.67 -10.67 -54.02
CA GLU A 4 -67.31 -11.05 -53.70
C GLU A 4 -66.90 -10.37 -52.35
N ILE A 5 -66.56 -11.15 -51.33
CA ILE A 5 -66.04 -10.68 -50.07
C ILE A 5 -64.53 -10.72 -50.19
N LYS A 6 -63.89 -9.54 -50.23
CA LYS A 6 -62.41 -9.40 -50.15
C LYS A 6 -61.93 -9.48 -48.73
N TYR A 7 -61.23 -10.53 -48.43
CA TYR A 7 -60.52 -10.66 -47.12
C TYR A 7 -59.27 -9.80 -47.16
N LEU A 8 -59.27 -8.78 -46.33
CA LEU A 8 -58.08 -7.95 -46.10
C LEU A 8 -57.17 -8.59 -45.06
N THR A 9 -56.15 -9.28 -45.51
CA THR A 9 -55.17 -9.91 -44.60
C THR A 9 -54.31 -8.84 -43.98
N LYS A 10 -54.52 -8.50 -42.70
CA LYS A 10 -53.65 -7.67 -41.93
C LYS A 10 -52.40 -8.48 -41.54
N LEU A 11 -51.30 -8.17 -42.23
CA LEU A 11 -49.98 -8.65 -41.89
C LEU A 11 -49.51 -7.94 -40.61
N LEU A 12 -49.55 -8.64 -39.48
CA LEU A 12 -49.07 -8.17 -38.20
C LEU A 12 -47.53 -8.33 -38.17
N LEU A 13 -46.79 -7.25 -38.38
CA LEU A 13 -45.33 -7.20 -38.24
C LEU A 13 -45.00 -7.25 -36.76
N LEU A 14 -44.60 -8.44 -36.31
CA LEU A 14 -43.94 -8.67 -35.00
C LEU A 14 -42.52 -8.10 -35.07
N VAL A 15 -42.32 -6.92 -34.53
CA VAL A 15 -40.98 -6.40 -34.26
C VAL A 15 -40.41 -7.05 -33.04
N PRO A 16 -39.32 -7.82 -33.11
CA PRO A 16 -38.68 -8.34 -31.92
C PRO A 16 -38.06 -7.15 -31.18
N PHE A 17 -38.59 -6.84 -30.01
CA PHE A 17 -38.02 -5.90 -29.07
C PHE A 17 -36.79 -6.57 -28.45
N SER A 18 -35.63 -6.36 -29.09
CA SER A 18 -34.33 -6.77 -28.53
C SER A 18 -34.06 -5.92 -27.29
N PHE A 19 -34.27 -6.52 -26.15
CA PHE A 19 -33.83 -5.99 -24.85
C PHE A 19 -32.32 -6.04 -24.86
N LEU A 20 -31.68 -4.91 -25.21
CA LEU A 20 -30.27 -4.66 -24.91
C LEU A 20 -30.19 -4.56 -23.38
N LEU A 21 -29.83 -5.67 -22.73
CA LEU A 21 -29.28 -5.66 -21.40
C LEU A 21 -27.93 -4.91 -21.50
N LEU A 22 -27.93 -3.61 -21.19
CA LEU A 22 -26.72 -2.94 -20.76
C LEU A 22 -26.36 -3.66 -19.45
N ALA A 23 -25.43 -4.62 -19.54
CA ALA A 23 -24.64 -4.99 -18.40
C ALA A 23 -23.87 -3.71 -18.03
N CYS A 24 -24.25 -3.02 -16.95
CA CYS A 24 -23.30 -2.26 -16.20
C CYS A 24 -22.27 -3.30 -15.74
N GLU A 25 -21.09 -3.31 -16.32
CA GLU A 25 -19.91 -3.76 -15.61
C GLU A 25 -19.79 -2.74 -14.48
N ASP A 26 -20.22 -3.12 -13.28
CA ASP A 26 -19.73 -2.51 -12.08
C ASP A 26 -18.23 -2.77 -12.13
N ASP A 27 -17.44 -1.76 -12.49
CA ASP A 27 -16.03 -1.69 -12.15
C ASP A 27 -15.98 -1.73 -10.62
N GLU A 28 -16.06 -2.93 -10.04
CA GLU A 28 -15.56 -3.16 -8.71
C GLU A 28 -14.11 -2.72 -8.81
N ASN A 29 -13.80 -1.58 -8.20
CA ASN A 29 -12.47 -1.05 -8.11
C ASN A 29 -11.66 -2.03 -7.25
N GLU A 30 -11.19 -3.11 -7.89
CA GLU A 30 -10.40 -4.13 -7.25
C GLU A 30 -9.10 -3.44 -6.81
N MET A 31 -8.86 -3.45 -5.49
CA MET A 31 -7.65 -2.82 -4.94
C MET A 31 -6.42 -3.47 -5.57
N GLU A 32 -5.48 -2.65 -5.98
CA GLU A 32 -4.18 -3.11 -6.45
C GLU A 32 -3.46 -3.89 -5.33
N ALA A 33 -2.61 -4.85 -5.71
CA ALA A 33 -1.96 -5.72 -4.73
C ALA A 33 -1.18 -4.94 -3.66
N TRP A 34 -0.45 -3.88 -4.06
CA TRP A 34 0.28 -3.02 -3.13
C TRP A 34 -0.65 -2.26 -2.17
N GLU A 35 -1.89 -1.91 -2.58
CA GLU A 35 -2.86 -1.26 -1.68
C GLU A 35 -3.33 -2.22 -0.58
N VAL A 36 -3.50 -3.50 -0.94
CA VAL A 36 -3.81 -4.55 0.04
C VAL A 36 -2.66 -4.69 1.04
N GLU A 37 -1.43 -4.72 0.56
CA GLU A 37 -0.22 -4.80 1.40
C GLU A 37 -0.05 -3.58 2.31
N ILE A 38 -0.31 -2.37 1.83
CA ILE A 38 -0.32 -1.16 2.66
C ILE A 38 -1.40 -1.26 3.76
N ASN A 39 -2.57 -1.80 3.47
CA ASN A 39 -3.60 -2.01 4.48
C ASN A 39 -3.21 -3.07 5.52
N GLN A 40 -2.47 -4.12 5.12
CA GLN A 40 -1.90 -5.11 6.04
C GLN A 40 -0.85 -4.44 6.94
N LEU A 41 0.08 -3.68 6.37
CA LEU A 41 1.08 -2.91 7.10
C LEU A 41 0.42 -1.97 8.12
N LYS A 42 -0.56 -1.15 7.69
CA LYS A 42 -1.32 -0.26 8.59
C LYS A 42 -1.94 -1.03 9.76
N SER A 43 -2.53 -2.17 9.49
CA SER A 43 -3.17 -3.00 10.51
C SER A 43 -2.15 -3.56 11.51
N ALA A 44 -1.00 -4.03 11.02
CA ALA A 44 0.07 -4.59 11.85
C ALA A 44 0.77 -3.53 12.72
N THR A 45 0.87 -2.29 12.22
CA THR A 45 1.58 -1.19 12.88
C THR A 45 0.68 -0.22 13.65
N PHE A 46 -0.65 -0.34 13.55
CA PHE A 46 -1.61 0.53 14.23
C PHE A 46 -1.36 0.68 15.74
N LYS A 47 -0.88 -0.38 16.40
CA LYS A 47 -0.52 -0.35 17.84
C LYS A 47 0.56 0.67 18.18
N TYR A 48 1.42 1.01 17.21
CA TYR A 48 2.49 2.00 17.39
C TYR A 48 2.02 3.46 17.25
N ALA A 49 0.71 3.71 17.07
CA ALA A 49 0.16 5.06 17.22
C ALA A 49 0.48 5.67 18.59
N ASP A 50 0.66 4.83 19.62
CA ASP A 50 1.24 5.20 20.91
C ASP A 50 2.73 4.82 20.94
N VAL A 51 3.60 5.81 20.96
CA VAL A 51 5.07 5.62 20.97
C VAL A 51 5.52 4.75 22.15
N SER A 52 4.82 4.80 23.29
CA SER A 52 5.17 3.99 24.46
C SER A 52 5.02 2.47 24.20
N VAL A 53 4.17 2.08 23.27
CA VAL A 53 4.02 0.68 22.86
C VAL A 53 5.27 0.24 22.07
N ALA A 54 5.76 1.05 21.14
CA ALA A 54 7.00 0.78 20.43
C ALA A 54 8.19 0.67 21.41
N GLU A 55 8.32 1.63 22.33
CA GLU A 55 9.36 1.62 23.36
C GLU A 55 9.30 0.36 24.24
N SER A 56 8.10 -0.07 24.64
CA SER A 56 7.91 -1.29 25.44
C SER A 56 8.30 -2.57 24.71
N GLU A 57 8.26 -2.58 23.38
CA GLU A 57 8.69 -3.68 22.54
C GLU A 57 10.20 -3.63 22.19
N GLY A 58 10.89 -2.58 22.63
CA GLY A 58 12.33 -2.44 22.47
C GLY A 58 12.78 -1.53 21.34
N PHE A 59 11.86 -0.82 20.68
CA PHE A 59 12.22 0.26 19.77
C PHE A 59 12.77 1.46 20.54
N PHE A 60 13.78 2.13 19.97
CA PHE A 60 14.32 3.35 20.55
C PHE A 60 14.79 4.33 19.47
N ASP A 61 14.73 5.61 19.77
CA ASP A 61 15.17 6.67 18.86
C ASP A 61 16.67 6.60 18.61
N VAL A 62 17.08 6.41 17.35
CA VAL A 62 18.47 6.33 16.92
C VAL A 62 18.95 7.54 16.15
N SER A 63 18.04 8.42 15.73
CA SER A 63 18.38 9.56 14.84
C SER A 63 18.24 10.93 15.50
N GLY A 64 17.41 11.05 16.54
CA GLY A 64 16.85 12.33 16.92
C GLY A 64 15.94 12.88 15.82
N PHE A 65 15.60 14.15 15.87
CA PHE A 65 14.75 14.78 14.85
C PHE A 65 15.51 15.02 13.55
N VAL A 66 15.05 14.39 12.47
CA VAL A 66 15.54 14.62 11.10
C VAL A 66 14.50 15.44 10.33
N PRO A 67 14.84 16.63 9.78
CA PRO A 67 13.90 17.45 9.02
C PRO A 67 13.24 16.67 7.88
N ASN A 68 11.92 16.77 7.76
CA ASN A 68 11.05 16.08 6.79
C ASN A 68 10.94 14.56 6.95
N MET A 69 11.60 13.95 7.93
CA MET A 69 11.58 12.51 8.19
C MET A 69 11.09 12.18 9.61
N GLY A 70 11.33 13.08 10.58
CA GLY A 70 10.97 12.84 11.98
C GLY A 70 12.05 12.08 12.75
N HIS A 71 11.64 11.29 13.73
CA HIS A 71 12.48 10.44 14.57
C HIS A 71 12.39 8.99 14.10
N HIS A 72 13.52 8.30 14.08
CA HIS A 72 13.61 6.90 13.65
C HIS A 72 13.76 6.00 14.89
N TYR A 73 12.70 5.29 15.22
CA TYR A 73 12.69 4.31 16.31
C TYR A 73 13.02 2.94 15.76
N LEU A 74 14.24 2.48 16.00
CA LEU A 74 14.78 1.22 15.50
C LEU A 74 14.54 0.08 16.49
N LEU A 75 14.19 -1.11 15.98
CA LEU A 75 14.26 -2.38 16.69
C LEU A 75 15.40 -3.23 16.12
N PRO A 76 16.61 -3.23 16.72
CA PRO A 76 17.78 -3.89 16.13
C PRO A 76 17.62 -5.39 15.87
N GLN A 77 16.76 -6.05 16.64
CA GLN A 77 16.51 -7.49 16.50
C GLN A 77 15.76 -7.86 15.21
N ARG A 78 15.20 -6.87 14.51
CA ARG A 78 14.55 -7.08 13.22
C ARG A 78 15.47 -6.85 12.03
N VAL A 79 16.61 -6.19 12.25
CA VAL A 79 17.53 -5.85 11.16
C VAL A 79 18.21 -7.13 10.64
N ASP A 80 17.80 -7.52 9.44
CA ASP A 80 18.36 -8.65 8.70
C ASP A 80 18.30 -8.37 7.18
N ASP A 81 18.42 -9.39 6.35
CA ASP A 81 18.39 -9.28 4.89
C ASP A 81 17.03 -9.65 4.26
N VAL A 82 15.97 -9.73 5.08
CA VAL A 82 14.63 -10.15 4.68
C VAL A 82 13.64 -9.00 4.82
N PHE A 83 12.91 -8.69 3.75
CA PHE A 83 11.76 -7.80 3.84
C PHE A 83 10.56 -8.54 4.44
N GLU A 84 10.09 -8.11 5.62
CA GLU A 84 8.88 -8.63 6.26
C GLU A 84 7.83 -7.52 6.34
N LEU A 85 6.83 -7.57 5.45
CA LEU A 85 5.79 -6.55 5.27
C LEU A 85 5.21 -6.00 6.59
N GLU A 86 4.88 -6.87 7.53
CA GLU A 86 4.21 -6.50 8.78
C GLU A 86 5.17 -6.21 9.93
N LYS A 87 6.49 -6.29 9.70
CA LYS A 87 7.51 -6.16 10.74
C LYS A 87 8.63 -5.20 10.36
N PRO A 88 8.32 -3.95 10.05
CA PRO A 88 9.36 -2.97 9.72
C PRO A 88 10.38 -2.86 10.85
N GLU A 89 11.63 -2.60 10.48
CA GLU A 89 12.75 -2.43 11.42
C GLU A 89 12.65 -1.10 12.15
N ILE A 90 12.06 -0.09 11.51
CA ILE A 90 11.98 1.28 12.04
C ILE A 90 10.55 1.79 11.98
N ILE A 91 10.14 2.43 13.07
CA ILE A 91 8.90 3.20 13.17
C ILE A 91 9.26 4.68 13.13
N LEU A 92 8.54 5.44 12.31
CA LEU A 92 8.77 6.87 12.13
C LEU A 92 7.76 7.68 12.94
N TYR A 93 8.28 8.62 13.74
CA TYR A 93 7.47 9.55 14.52
C TYR A 93 7.85 10.99 14.22
N ALA A 94 6.84 11.85 14.15
CA ALA A 94 7.05 13.30 14.09
C ALA A 94 6.33 14.01 15.24
N PRO A 95 6.94 15.04 15.87
CA PRO A 95 6.25 15.82 16.86
C PRO A 95 5.17 16.70 16.21
N ASN A 96 3.96 16.68 16.75
CA ASN A 96 2.92 17.63 16.37
C ASN A 96 3.16 19.02 16.99
N GLU A 97 2.25 19.96 16.75
CA GLU A 97 2.35 21.33 17.26
C GLU A 97 2.46 21.43 18.80
N ASN A 98 2.00 20.41 19.51
CA ASN A 98 2.06 20.32 20.98
C ASN A 98 3.31 19.54 21.47
N GLY A 99 4.16 19.07 20.56
CA GLY A 99 5.34 18.28 20.87
C GLY A 99 5.04 16.81 21.17
N VAL A 100 3.82 16.34 20.88
CA VAL A 100 3.44 14.93 21.03
C VAL A 100 3.89 14.17 19.80
N MET A 101 4.57 13.02 19.99
CA MET A 101 5.00 12.15 18.91
C MET A 101 3.79 11.50 18.26
N GLU A 102 3.65 11.70 16.95
CA GLU A 102 2.65 11.07 16.11
C GLU A 102 3.32 10.07 15.17
N PHE A 103 2.73 8.90 15.03
CA PHE A 103 3.17 7.88 14.08
C PHE A 103 2.91 8.37 12.66
N VAL A 104 3.95 8.44 11.83
CA VAL A 104 3.85 9.00 10.47
C VAL A 104 4.20 8.00 9.38
N GLY A 105 4.88 6.91 9.71
CA GLY A 105 5.30 5.92 8.73
C GLY A 105 6.22 4.87 9.30
N VAL A 106 6.77 4.08 8.41
CA VAL A 106 7.77 3.06 8.73
C VAL A 106 8.94 3.15 7.76
N GLU A 107 10.06 2.56 8.14
CA GLU A 107 11.22 2.38 7.26
C GLU A 107 11.68 0.93 7.36
N TYR A 108 11.88 0.31 6.20
CA TYR A 108 12.53 -0.99 6.08
C TYR A 108 14.00 -0.77 5.79
N VAL A 109 14.85 -1.56 6.44
CA VAL A 109 16.30 -1.48 6.26
C VAL A 109 16.91 -2.87 6.13
N THR A 110 17.80 -3.03 5.13
CA THR A 110 18.57 -4.27 4.97
C THR A 110 20.04 -3.93 4.83
N PRO A 111 20.95 -4.64 5.56
CA PRO A 111 22.36 -4.37 5.54
C PRO A 111 22.99 -4.60 4.16
N ILE A 112 23.96 -3.77 3.79
CA ILE A 112 24.83 -3.95 2.62
C ILE A 112 26.20 -4.38 3.10
N ALA A 113 26.63 -5.58 2.70
CA ALA A 113 27.92 -6.12 3.08
C ALA A 113 29.11 -5.43 2.40
N ASP A 114 28.92 -4.96 1.17
CA ASP A 114 29.96 -4.30 0.36
C ASP A 114 29.32 -3.14 -0.42
N LEU A 115 29.65 -1.92 -0.03
CA LEU A 115 29.14 -0.70 -0.68
C LEU A 115 29.70 -0.48 -2.10
N ASP A 116 30.85 -1.04 -2.42
CA ASP A 116 31.40 -0.97 -3.79
C ASP A 116 30.65 -1.93 -4.73
N ASN A 117 29.94 -2.91 -4.16
CA ASN A 117 29.07 -3.85 -4.89
C ASN A 117 27.83 -4.17 -4.06
N PRO A 118 26.88 -3.22 -3.94
CA PRO A 118 25.75 -3.35 -3.02
C PRO A 118 24.70 -4.40 -3.41
N GLY A 119 24.80 -4.93 -4.62
CA GLY A 119 23.76 -5.83 -5.15
C GLY A 119 22.46 -5.09 -5.51
N SER A 120 21.37 -5.84 -5.50
CA SER A 120 20.02 -5.28 -5.64
C SER A 120 19.35 -5.17 -4.27
N PRO A 121 18.43 -4.21 -4.08
CA PRO A 121 17.61 -4.21 -2.88
C PRO A 121 16.74 -5.48 -2.80
N PRO A 122 16.20 -5.82 -1.63
CA PRO A 122 15.23 -6.90 -1.52
C PRO A 122 13.98 -6.60 -2.35
N GLU A 123 13.21 -7.64 -2.67
CA GLU A 123 11.87 -7.45 -3.19
C GLU A 123 10.99 -6.86 -2.06
N GLY A 124 10.36 -5.73 -2.33
CA GLY A 124 9.52 -5.01 -1.38
C GLY A 124 8.03 -5.28 -1.61
N PHE A 125 7.23 -4.22 -1.75
CA PHE A 125 5.81 -4.32 -2.07
C PHE A 125 5.58 -4.81 -3.50
N THR A 126 4.42 -5.42 -3.74
CA THR A 126 4.04 -5.87 -5.08
C THR A 126 3.93 -4.68 -6.05
N GLY A 127 4.61 -4.79 -7.19
CA GLY A 127 4.60 -3.74 -8.22
C GLY A 127 5.96 -3.11 -8.43
N SER A 128 5.98 -1.83 -8.77
CA SER A 128 7.21 -1.11 -9.14
C SER A 128 7.28 0.30 -8.54
N LEU A 129 6.56 0.53 -7.45
CA LEU A 129 6.49 1.85 -6.80
C LEU A 129 7.52 2.01 -5.67
N ASP A 130 8.23 0.96 -5.31
CA ASP A 130 9.23 0.98 -4.25
C ASP A 130 10.46 1.79 -4.68
N GLU A 131 10.80 2.77 -3.88
CA GLU A 131 11.99 3.60 -4.07
C GLU A 131 13.02 3.26 -2.98
N TRP A 132 13.73 2.12 -3.17
CA TRP A 132 14.84 1.75 -2.31
C TRP A 132 16.04 2.66 -2.54
N GLU A 133 16.59 3.19 -1.46
CA GLU A 133 17.77 4.05 -1.47
C GLU A 133 18.92 3.40 -0.71
N ILE A 134 20.17 3.71 -1.12
CA ILE A 134 21.35 3.32 -0.35
C ILE A 134 21.68 4.42 0.63
N ASN A 135 21.77 4.08 1.91
CA ASN A 135 22.37 4.92 2.91
C ASN A 135 23.84 4.51 3.13
N PRO A 136 24.81 5.24 2.53
CA PRO A 136 26.21 4.82 2.59
C PRO A 136 26.82 5.00 3.99
N ASN A 137 26.23 5.85 4.84
CA ASN A 137 26.72 6.07 6.20
C ASN A 137 26.39 4.91 7.14
N LEU A 138 25.30 4.21 6.85
CA LEU A 138 24.82 3.07 7.63
C LEU A 138 25.07 1.75 6.93
N SER A 139 25.59 1.77 5.69
CA SER A 139 25.81 0.59 4.83
C SER A 139 24.55 -0.26 4.71
N GLN A 140 23.44 0.35 4.30
CA GLN A 140 22.16 -0.32 4.19
C GLN A 140 21.32 0.18 3.00
N TRP A 141 20.47 -0.69 2.49
CA TRP A 141 19.29 -0.29 1.74
C TRP A 141 18.22 0.20 2.70
N GLN A 142 17.45 1.21 2.29
CA GLN A 142 16.33 1.75 3.06
C GLN A 142 15.14 2.05 2.14
N LEU A 143 13.92 1.78 2.66
CA LEU A 143 12.65 2.08 2.01
C LEU A 143 11.72 2.76 3.01
N HIS A 144 11.40 4.02 2.76
CA HIS A 144 10.45 4.78 3.57
C HIS A 144 9.02 4.58 3.07
N VAL A 145 8.09 4.30 3.97
CA VAL A 145 6.66 4.14 3.68
C VAL A 145 5.84 5.05 4.56
N TRP A 146 5.27 6.09 3.95
CA TRP A 146 4.40 7.04 4.62
C TRP A 146 2.97 6.51 4.65
N ILE A 147 2.36 6.37 5.84
CA ILE A 147 1.05 5.72 6.03
C ILE A 147 -0.01 6.61 6.70
N VAL A 148 0.22 7.89 6.73
CA VAL A 148 -0.71 8.93 7.20
C VAL A 148 -1.29 9.72 6.04
#